data_45492bcf13d00c23e91157ce93f7c142
#
_entry.id   45492bcf13d00c23e91157ce93f7c142
#
_cell.length_a   1.000
_cell.length_b   1.000
_cell.length_c   1.000
_cell.angle_alpha   90.00
_cell.angle_beta   90.00
_cell.angle_gamma   90.00
#
_symmetry.space_group_name_H-M   'P 1'
#
loop_
_entity.id
_entity.type
_entity.pdbx_description
1 polymer ?
#
loop_
_entity_poly.entity_id
_entity_poly.type
_entity_poly.pdbx_seq_one_letter_code
_entity_poly.pdbx_strand_id
1 'polypeptide(L)'
;MTTEHMEELNDQQIVRREKMAALREQGIDPFGKRFERTADSGQLKEKYSELDKEQLHDLNETAIIAGRLVTKRGKGKVGFAHLQDREGQIQIYVRKDAVGEENYEIFKKADLGDFLGVEGEVMRTDMGELSIKATHITHLSKALRPLPEKFHGLSDVETIYRKRYLDLISNRESFNRFVTRSKIISEIRRYLDGQGFLEVETPVLHNEAGGASARPFITHHNAQNIDMVLRIATELHLKRLIVGGMERVYEIGRIFRNEGMDATHNPEFTSIEVYQAYADYQDIMDLTEGIIQHAAKAIHGDGPVNYQGTEIKINE
;
A
#
# COMPACT_ATOMS: atom_id res chain seq x y z
N MET A 1 19.60 22.76 -19.11
CA MET A 1 20.55 22.15 -18.16
C MET A 1 20.15 22.64 -16.78
N THR A 2 19.37 21.86 -16.07
CA THR A 2 18.95 22.15 -14.70
C THR A 2 20.12 21.79 -13.79
N THR A 3 20.66 22.80 -13.09
CA THR A 3 21.61 22.63 -12.01
C THR A 3 20.92 21.76 -10.94
N GLU A 4 21.27 20.47 -10.88
CA GLU A 4 20.97 19.63 -9.73
C GLU A 4 21.63 20.28 -8.51
N HIS A 5 20.82 20.83 -7.62
CA HIS A 5 21.26 21.11 -6.26
C HIS A 5 21.67 19.79 -5.64
N MET A 6 22.96 19.51 -5.57
CA MET A 6 23.49 18.43 -4.73
C MET A 6 23.14 18.79 -3.29
N GLU A 7 22.07 18.18 -2.77
CA GLU A 7 21.70 18.26 -1.36
C GLU A 7 22.94 17.83 -0.54
N GLU A 8 23.48 18.69 0.29
CA GLU A 8 24.56 18.30 1.22
C GLU A 8 24.04 17.17 2.12
N LEU A 9 24.78 16.07 2.09
CA LEU A 9 24.43 14.88 2.88
C LEU A 9 24.69 15.17 4.36
N ASN A 10 23.73 14.86 5.21
CA ASN A 10 23.96 14.91 6.65
C ASN A 10 24.80 13.71 7.12
N ASP A 11 25.34 13.79 8.34
CA ASP A 11 26.24 12.77 8.91
C ASP A 11 25.64 11.36 8.89
N GLN A 12 24.34 11.23 9.17
CA GLN A 12 23.66 9.91 9.14
C GLN A 12 23.62 9.33 7.73
N GLN A 13 23.41 10.17 6.73
CA GLN A 13 23.37 9.74 5.33
C GLN A 13 24.78 9.35 4.84
N ILE A 14 25.83 10.03 5.31
CA ILE A 14 27.24 9.68 5.03
C ILE A 14 27.55 8.30 5.62
N VAL A 15 27.32 8.10 6.91
CA VAL A 15 27.55 6.82 7.61
C VAL A 15 26.79 5.65 6.95
N ARG A 16 25.56 5.87 6.49
CA ARG A 16 24.80 4.83 5.79
C ARG A 16 25.40 4.46 4.42
N ARG A 17 26.00 5.42 3.71
CA ARG A 17 26.73 5.18 2.47
C ARG A 17 28.05 4.45 2.69
N GLU A 18 28.75 4.76 3.77
CA GLU A 18 29.96 4.02 4.20
C GLU A 18 29.61 2.56 4.49
N LYS A 19 28.51 2.31 5.24
CA LYS A 19 28.01 0.95 5.48
C LYS A 19 27.59 0.25 4.20
N MET A 20 27.02 0.96 3.22
CA MET A 20 26.72 0.40 1.90
C MET A 20 27.99 -0.01 1.17
N ALA A 21 29.05 0.82 1.19
CA ALA A 21 30.33 0.47 0.60
C ALA A 21 30.93 -0.77 1.25
N ALA A 22 30.91 -0.83 2.59
CA ALA A 22 31.40 -1.98 3.36
C ALA A 22 30.65 -3.29 3.03
N LEU A 23 29.35 -3.24 2.76
CA LEU A 23 28.61 -4.43 2.27
C LEU A 23 29.13 -4.90 0.91
N ARG A 24 29.39 -3.99 -0.03
CA ARG A 24 29.98 -4.31 -1.34
C ARG A 24 31.37 -4.93 -1.25
N GLU A 25 32.21 -4.43 -0.36
CA GLU A 25 33.54 -4.97 -0.07
C GLU A 25 33.47 -6.42 0.45
N GLN A 26 32.41 -6.76 1.16
CA GLN A 26 32.11 -8.12 1.64
C GLN A 26 31.45 -9.00 0.57
N GLY A 27 31.26 -8.51 -0.65
CA GLY A 27 30.59 -9.23 -1.72
C GLY A 27 29.05 -9.30 -1.55
N ILE A 28 28.48 -8.51 -0.65
CA ILE A 28 27.03 -8.43 -0.41
C ILE A 28 26.46 -7.29 -1.26
N ASP A 29 25.49 -7.60 -2.14
CA ASP A 29 24.75 -6.58 -2.86
C ASP A 29 23.88 -5.77 -1.87
N PRO A 30 24.12 -4.46 -1.72
CA PRO A 30 23.37 -3.64 -0.78
C PRO A 30 21.90 -3.41 -1.17
N PHE A 31 21.50 -3.73 -2.39
CA PHE A 31 20.12 -3.58 -2.87
C PHE A 31 19.44 -4.92 -3.18
N GLY A 32 20.14 -6.00 -2.95
CA GLY A 32 19.62 -7.34 -2.91
C GLY A 32 19.25 -7.93 -4.26
N LYS A 33 18.69 -9.13 -4.15
CA LYS A 33 18.20 -9.97 -5.26
C LYS A 33 16.84 -10.52 -4.88
N ARG A 34 16.30 -11.40 -5.73
CA ARG A 34 15.13 -12.19 -5.42
C ARG A 34 15.32 -12.92 -4.09
N PHE A 35 14.35 -12.79 -3.20
CA PHE A 35 14.30 -13.48 -1.92
C PHE A 35 12.93 -14.15 -1.77
N GLU A 36 12.92 -15.44 -1.51
CA GLU A 36 11.69 -16.22 -1.33
C GLU A 36 11.38 -16.35 0.16
N ARG A 37 10.22 -15.88 0.55
CA ARG A 37 9.68 -16.05 1.89
C ARG A 37 8.61 -17.12 1.90
N THR A 38 8.50 -17.86 3.00
CA THR A 38 7.48 -18.89 3.19
C THR A 38 6.21 -18.36 3.83
N ALA A 39 6.31 -17.22 4.55
CA ALA A 39 5.18 -16.61 5.25
C ALA A 39 5.36 -15.09 5.40
N ASP A 40 4.27 -14.40 5.68
CA ASP A 40 4.25 -13.02 6.16
C ASP A 40 3.81 -12.94 7.62
N SER A 41 3.91 -11.75 8.22
CA SER A 41 3.59 -11.53 9.63
C SER A 41 2.13 -11.81 9.98
N GLY A 42 1.21 -11.58 9.04
CA GLY A 42 -0.22 -11.85 9.21
C GLY A 42 -0.51 -13.35 9.27
N GLN A 43 -0.02 -14.10 8.28
CA GLN A 43 -0.15 -15.56 8.21
C GLN A 43 0.40 -16.26 9.44
N LEU A 44 1.58 -15.84 9.92
CA LEU A 44 2.18 -16.42 11.12
C LEU A 44 1.35 -16.11 12.36
N LYS A 45 0.87 -14.89 12.52
CA LYS A 45 0.04 -14.50 13.66
C LYS A 45 -1.30 -15.24 13.65
N GLU A 46 -1.93 -15.38 12.52
CA GLU A 46 -3.18 -16.13 12.36
C GLU A 46 -2.98 -17.61 12.68
N LYS A 47 -1.97 -18.25 12.06
CA LYS A 47 -1.68 -19.68 12.22
C LYS A 47 -1.36 -20.07 13.68
N TYR A 48 -0.67 -19.18 14.40
CA TYR A 48 -0.17 -19.48 15.75
C TYR A 48 -0.83 -18.64 16.86
N SER A 49 -1.98 -18.00 16.59
CA SER A 49 -2.70 -17.16 17.56
C SER A 49 -2.97 -17.86 18.88
N GLU A 50 -3.45 -19.11 18.82
CA GLU A 50 -3.93 -19.88 19.96
C GLU A 50 -2.83 -20.73 20.63
N LEU A 51 -1.64 -20.83 20.02
CA LEU A 51 -0.57 -21.69 20.53
C LEU A 51 0.30 -20.94 21.56
N ASP A 52 0.57 -21.62 22.68
CA ASP A 52 1.48 -21.14 23.72
C ASP A 52 2.95 -21.41 23.37
N LYS A 53 3.84 -21.06 24.29
CA LYS A 53 5.28 -21.19 24.10
C LYS A 53 5.73 -22.65 24.00
N GLU A 54 5.16 -23.54 24.81
CA GLU A 54 5.54 -24.96 24.87
C GLU A 54 5.05 -25.69 23.62
N GLN A 55 3.82 -25.45 23.22
CA GLN A 55 3.24 -25.99 22.00
C GLN A 55 4.01 -25.58 20.74
N LEU A 56 4.43 -24.31 20.65
CA LEU A 56 5.26 -23.85 19.52
C LEU A 56 6.65 -24.49 19.53
N HIS A 57 7.24 -24.65 20.71
CA HIS A 57 8.53 -25.32 20.83
C HIS A 57 8.47 -26.79 20.36
N ASP A 58 7.41 -27.50 20.74
CA ASP A 58 7.23 -28.92 20.36
C ASP A 58 6.97 -29.09 18.86
N LEU A 59 6.30 -28.11 18.22
CA LEU A 59 6.08 -28.09 16.76
C LEU A 59 7.37 -27.94 15.98
N ASN A 60 8.36 -27.24 16.52
CA ASN A 60 9.66 -26.96 15.90
C ASN A 60 9.56 -26.49 14.43
N GLU A 61 8.53 -25.67 14.14
CA GLU A 61 8.31 -25.15 12.79
C GLU A 61 9.26 -23.99 12.49
N THR A 62 9.66 -23.89 11.23
CA THR A 62 10.53 -22.82 10.74
C THR A 62 9.79 -21.94 9.73
N ALA A 63 10.20 -20.69 9.63
CA ALA A 63 9.70 -19.75 8.65
C ALA A 63 10.82 -18.91 8.05
N ILE A 64 10.63 -18.52 6.79
CA ILE A 64 11.44 -17.55 6.08
C ILE A 64 10.58 -16.31 5.90
N ILE A 65 11.00 -15.20 6.51
CA ILE A 65 10.30 -13.92 6.47
C ILE A 65 11.19 -12.83 5.90
N ALA A 66 10.57 -11.76 5.40
CA ALA A 66 11.29 -10.57 4.98
C ALA A 66 10.51 -9.31 5.33
N GLY A 67 11.20 -8.26 5.73
CA GLY A 67 10.55 -7.01 6.07
C GLY A 67 11.54 -5.87 6.33
N ARG A 68 10.98 -4.69 6.49
CA ARG A 68 11.72 -3.48 6.87
C ARG A 68 12.03 -3.50 8.36
N LEU A 69 13.29 -3.31 8.70
CA LEU A 69 13.75 -3.16 10.08
C LEU A 69 13.22 -1.84 10.66
N VAL A 70 12.28 -1.92 11.58
CA VAL A 70 11.59 -0.75 12.16
C VAL A 70 11.92 -0.50 13.63
N THR A 71 12.38 -1.52 14.35
CA THR A 71 12.96 -1.39 15.68
C THR A 71 14.14 -2.32 15.81
N LYS A 72 15.12 -1.92 16.61
CA LYS A 72 16.24 -2.77 16.96
C LYS A 72 16.71 -2.43 18.38
N ARG A 73 16.86 -3.45 19.20
CA ARG A 73 17.41 -3.35 20.55
C ARG A 73 18.28 -4.57 20.84
N GLY A 74 19.29 -4.44 21.64
CA GLY A 74 20.15 -5.55 22.03
C GLY A 74 21.40 -5.07 22.74
N LYS A 75 22.00 -6.00 23.48
CA LYS A 75 23.27 -5.77 24.18
C LYS A 75 24.13 -7.03 24.07
N GLY A 76 25.40 -6.84 23.76
CA GLY A 76 26.37 -7.94 23.69
C GLY A 76 26.09 -8.88 22.51
N LYS A 77 25.74 -10.13 22.78
CA LYS A 77 25.60 -11.23 21.81
C LYS A 77 24.13 -11.53 21.43
N VAL A 78 23.18 -10.72 21.92
CA VAL A 78 21.76 -10.95 21.75
C VAL A 78 21.07 -9.67 21.29
N GLY A 79 20.14 -9.79 20.37
CA GLY A 79 19.33 -8.69 19.89
C GLY A 79 17.91 -9.09 19.57
N PHE A 80 17.02 -8.10 19.68
CA PHE A 80 15.63 -8.17 19.24
C PHE A 80 15.39 -7.06 18.24
N ALA A 81 14.56 -7.33 17.25
CA ALA A 81 14.14 -6.33 16.29
C ALA A 81 12.73 -6.64 15.78
N HIS A 82 12.06 -5.65 15.20
CA HIS A 82 10.82 -5.87 14.48
C HIS A 82 11.05 -5.65 13.00
N LEU A 83 10.58 -6.61 12.22
CA LEU A 83 10.46 -6.49 10.77
C LEU A 83 9.01 -6.16 10.43
N GLN A 84 8.82 -5.14 9.60
CA GLN A 84 7.52 -4.72 9.09
C GLN A 84 7.36 -5.18 7.65
N ASP A 85 6.29 -5.90 7.38
CA ASP A 85 5.84 -6.28 6.05
C ASP A 85 4.48 -5.64 5.71
N ARG A 86 3.83 -6.13 4.65
CA ARG A 86 2.53 -5.64 4.22
C ARG A 86 1.45 -5.87 5.27
N GLU A 87 1.48 -7.01 5.96
CA GLU A 87 0.41 -7.41 6.88
C GLU A 87 0.61 -6.87 8.30
N GLY A 88 1.86 -6.55 8.68
CA GLY A 88 2.13 -6.01 10.01
C GLY A 88 3.59 -6.01 10.41
N GLN A 89 3.84 -6.32 11.67
CA GLN A 89 5.18 -6.42 12.22
C GLN A 89 5.33 -7.78 12.94
N ILE A 90 6.51 -8.36 12.85
CA ILE A 90 6.88 -9.54 13.60
C ILE A 90 8.23 -9.34 14.26
N GLN A 91 8.38 -9.83 15.50
CA GLN A 91 9.64 -9.77 16.22
C GLN A 91 10.61 -10.82 15.67
N ILE A 92 11.88 -10.48 15.61
CA ILE A 92 12.98 -11.43 15.42
C ILE A 92 13.87 -11.43 16.65
N TYR A 93 14.31 -12.61 17.04
CA TYR A 93 15.25 -12.85 18.12
C TYR A 93 16.56 -13.38 17.55
N VAL A 94 17.65 -12.62 17.71
CA VAL A 94 18.94 -12.89 17.10
C VAL A 94 19.99 -13.16 18.17
N ARG A 95 20.60 -14.34 18.12
CA ARG A 95 21.72 -14.72 18.97
C ARG A 95 22.95 -14.99 18.12
N LYS A 96 24.10 -14.42 18.49
CA LYS A 96 25.37 -14.57 17.78
C LYS A 96 25.81 -16.03 17.64
N ASP A 97 25.60 -16.84 18.66
CA ASP A 97 25.93 -18.28 18.68
C ASP A 97 25.01 -19.13 17.79
N ALA A 98 23.77 -18.65 17.51
CA ALA A 98 22.82 -19.33 16.66
C ALA A 98 22.98 -18.96 15.16
N VAL A 99 23.21 -17.67 14.87
CA VAL A 99 23.30 -17.20 13.49
C VAL A 99 24.75 -17.18 12.94
N GLY A 100 25.74 -17.30 13.79
CA GLY A 100 27.17 -17.16 13.44
C GLY A 100 27.63 -15.70 13.37
N GLU A 101 28.97 -15.54 13.30
CA GLU A 101 29.62 -14.21 13.33
C GLU A 101 29.15 -13.31 12.16
N GLU A 102 29.19 -13.81 10.95
CA GLU A 102 28.89 -13.06 9.74
C GLU A 102 27.45 -12.52 9.72
N ASN A 103 26.48 -13.38 9.96
CA ASN A 103 25.06 -12.98 10.02
C ASN A 103 24.79 -12.03 11.18
N TYR A 104 25.47 -12.24 12.32
CA TYR A 104 25.34 -11.34 13.46
C TYR A 104 25.88 -9.93 13.15
N GLU A 105 27.00 -9.81 12.43
CA GLU A 105 27.53 -8.52 11.99
C GLU A 105 26.60 -7.84 10.97
N ILE A 106 25.95 -8.57 10.05
CA ILE A 106 24.89 -8.02 9.18
C ILE A 106 23.79 -7.40 10.03
N PHE A 107 23.25 -8.13 11.00
CA PHE A 107 22.22 -7.63 11.91
C PHE A 107 22.69 -6.42 12.70
N LYS A 108 23.89 -6.49 13.30
CA LYS A 108 24.46 -5.44 14.15
C LYS A 108 24.66 -4.13 13.38
N LYS A 109 25.14 -4.20 12.14
CA LYS A 109 25.40 -3.03 11.27
C LYS A 109 24.17 -2.51 10.54
N ALA A 110 23.09 -3.30 10.47
CA ALA A 110 21.85 -2.87 9.84
C ALA A 110 21.26 -1.64 10.54
N ASP A 111 20.79 -0.69 9.73
CA ASP A 111 20.13 0.53 10.19
C ASP A 111 18.61 0.39 10.13
N LEU A 112 17.90 1.17 10.96
CA LEU A 112 16.44 1.27 10.82
C LEU A 112 16.08 1.75 9.43
N GLY A 113 15.18 1.04 8.77
CA GLY A 113 14.81 1.26 7.38
C GLY A 113 15.38 0.23 6.42
N ASP A 114 16.46 -0.48 6.76
CA ASP A 114 16.99 -1.57 5.94
C ASP A 114 15.97 -2.71 5.81
N PHE A 115 16.01 -3.43 4.70
CA PHE A 115 15.25 -4.66 4.56
C PHE A 115 16.12 -5.87 4.86
N LEU A 116 15.61 -6.76 5.67
CA LEU A 116 16.24 -8.02 6.03
C LEU A 116 15.33 -9.19 5.69
N GLY A 117 15.95 -10.28 5.22
CA GLY A 117 15.40 -11.62 5.20
C GLY A 117 15.88 -12.39 6.43
N VAL A 118 15.02 -13.16 7.04
CA VAL A 118 15.34 -13.94 8.24
C VAL A 118 14.72 -15.33 8.13
N GLU A 119 15.55 -16.33 8.32
CA GLU A 119 15.15 -17.73 8.45
C GLU A 119 15.28 -18.13 9.92
N GLY A 120 14.34 -18.86 10.44
CA GLY A 120 14.42 -19.33 11.82
C GLY A 120 13.21 -20.06 12.33
N GLU A 121 13.30 -20.48 13.56
CA GLU A 121 12.27 -21.21 14.32
C GLU A 121 11.17 -20.22 14.78
N VAL A 122 9.91 -20.60 14.61
CA VAL A 122 8.78 -19.85 15.14
C VAL A 122 8.68 -20.11 16.64
N MET A 123 8.68 -19.06 17.45
CA MET A 123 8.65 -19.18 18.91
C MET A 123 7.79 -18.09 19.57
N ARG A 124 7.42 -18.28 20.83
CA ARG A 124 6.97 -17.18 21.71
C ARG A 124 8.03 -16.86 22.73
N THR A 125 8.21 -15.56 22.97
CA THR A 125 9.07 -15.09 24.07
C THR A 125 8.39 -15.34 25.43
N ASP A 126 9.14 -15.18 26.52
CA ASP A 126 8.59 -15.27 27.90
C ASP A 126 7.48 -14.22 28.16
N MET A 127 7.48 -13.13 27.40
CA MET A 127 6.44 -12.09 27.44
C MET A 127 5.24 -12.38 26.50
N GLY A 128 5.22 -13.54 25.85
CA GLY A 128 4.13 -14.00 24.98
C GLY A 128 4.18 -13.47 23.54
N GLU A 129 5.21 -12.70 23.15
CA GLU A 129 5.32 -12.16 21.81
C GLU A 129 5.77 -13.22 20.80
N LEU A 130 4.98 -13.39 19.70
CA LEU A 130 5.34 -14.28 18.59
C LEU A 130 6.57 -13.75 17.87
N SER A 131 7.58 -14.58 17.71
CA SER A 131 8.89 -14.19 17.23
C SER A 131 9.51 -15.26 16.34
N ILE A 132 10.45 -14.85 15.49
CA ILE A 132 11.32 -15.77 14.76
C ILE A 132 12.69 -15.78 15.44
N LYS A 133 13.09 -16.94 15.96
CA LYS A 133 14.43 -17.19 16.46
C LYS A 133 15.35 -17.45 15.28
N ALA A 134 16.10 -16.42 14.90
CA ALA A 134 16.89 -16.41 13.69
C ALA A 134 18.00 -17.48 13.72
N THR A 135 18.11 -18.20 12.61
CA THR A 135 19.22 -19.10 12.27
C THR A 135 20.05 -18.54 11.13
N HIS A 136 19.42 -17.76 10.24
CA HIS A 136 20.12 -17.09 9.14
C HIS A 136 19.53 -15.69 8.89
N ILE A 137 20.39 -14.74 8.47
CA ILE A 137 20.02 -13.36 8.19
C ILE A 137 20.61 -12.95 6.84
N THR A 138 19.77 -12.46 5.95
CA THR A 138 20.16 -11.95 4.63
C THR A 138 19.90 -10.44 4.57
N HIS A 139 20.91 -9.67 4.17
CA HIS A 139 20.69 -8.28 3.83
C HIS A 139 20.00 -8.17 2.46
N LEU A 140 18.85 -7.48 2.39
CA LEU A 140 18.06 -7.36 1.16
C LEU A 140 18.13 -5.98 0.53
N SER A 141 18.03 -4.92 1.30
CA SER A 141 18.10 -3.56 0.76
C SER A 141 18.52 -2.55 1.82
N LYS A 142 19.48 -1.71 1.47
CA LYS A 142 20.03 -0.66 2.32
C LYS A 142 19.22 0.63 2.21
N ALA A 143 18.75 1.15 3.34
CA ALA A 143 18.15 2.46 3.44
C ALA A 143 19.24 3.54 3.58
N LEU A 144 19.37 4.39 2.58
CA LEU A 144 20.39 5.46 2.55
C LEU A 144 19.96 6.75 3.27
N ARG A 145 18.68 6.87 3.58
CA ARG A 145 18.12 7.97 4.38
C ARG A 145 17.49 7.42 5.64
N PRO A 146 17.60 8.10 6.79
CA PRO A 146 16.90 7.68 8.02
C PRO A 146 15.39 7.76 7.81
N LEU A 147 14.67 6.90 8.52
CA LEU A 147 13.20 6.99 8.58
C LEU A 147 12.78 8.22 9.38
N PRO A 148 11.59 8.79 9.13
CA PRO A 148 11.00 9.81 10.00
C PRO A 148 10.93 9.31 11.45
N GLU A 149 11.04 10.23 12.41
CA GLU A 149 10.98 9.88 13.83
C GLU A 149 9.64 9.23 14.21
N LYS A 150 9.72 8.10 14.95
CA LYS A 150 8.57 7.28 15.30
C LYS A 150 7.52 7.99 16.16
N PHE A 151 7.96 8.90 17.03
CA PHE A 151 7.10 9.46 18.08
C PHE A 151 6.20 10.60 17.61
N HIS A 152 6.55 11.26 16.51
CA HIS A 152 5.78 12.38 15.98
C HIS A 152 5.25 12.12 14.56
N GLY A 153 5.67 11.02 13.92
CA GLY A 153 5.32 10.72 12.53
C GLY A 153 5.70 11.87 11.59
N LEU A 154 5.08 11.87 10.43
CA LEU A 154 5.07 13.06 9.59
C LEU A 154 3.87 13.91 10.03
N SER A 155 4.12 15.06 10.66
CA SER A 155 3.07 16.01 11.08
C SER A 155 2.79 17.09 10.04
N ASP A 156 3.79 17.36 9.19
CA ASP A 156 3.63 18.32 8.11
C ASP A 156 2.80 17.75 6.96
N VAL A 157 1.62 18.34 6.74
CA VAL A 157 0.65 17.92 5.73
C VAL A 157 1.22 17.93 4.32
N GLU A 158 2.02 18.94 3.97
CA GLU A 158 2.68 19.02 2.66
C GLU A 158 3.65 17.86 2.44
N THR A 159 4.45 17.51 3.45
CA THR A 159 5.35 16.38 3.40
C THR A 159 4.59 15.06 3.28
N ILE A 160 3.48 14.89 4.01
CA ILE A 160 2.62 13.71 3.91
C ILE A 160 2.11 13.51 2.48
N TYR A 161 1.65 14.56 1.83
CA TYR A 161 1.15 14.48 0.45
C TYR A 161 2.26 14.32 -0.57
N ARG A 162 3.35 15.08 -0.47
CA ARG A 162 4.44 15.07 -1.44
C ARG A 162 5.36 13.85 -1.31
N LYS A 163 5.50 13.31 -0.10
CA LYS A 163 6.32 12.13 0.20
C LYS A 163 5.48 11.00 0.78
N ARG A 164 4.38 10.68 0.10
CA ARG A 164 3.40 9.67 0.53
C ARG A 164 4.05 8.34 0.93
N TYR A 165 5.13 7.94 0.26
CA TYR A 165 5.87 6.73 0.60
C TYR A 165 6.46 6.75 2.03
N LEU A 166 6.85 7.91 2.54
CA LEU A 166 7.32 8.04 3.93
C LEU A 166 6.16 7.95 4.92
N ASP A 167 5.02 8.54 4.60
CA ASP A 167 3.80 8.40 5.39
C ASP A 167 3.36 6.93 5.47
N LEU A 168 3.36 6.19 4.36
CA LEU A 168 3.01 4.76 4.33
C LEU A 168 3.96 3.89 5.15
N ILE A 169 5.24 4.25 5.26
CA ILE A 169 6.21 3.54 6.10
C ILE A 169 5.94 3.79 7.59
N SER A 170 5.67 5.03 7.96
CA SER A 170 5.60 5.48 9.36
C SER A 170 4.20 5.43 9.95
N ASN A 171 3.14 5.46 9.13
CA ASN A 171 1.76 5.52 9.54
C ASN A 171 0.95 4.33 9.00
N ARG A 172 0.71 3.34 9.87
CA ARG A 172 -0.04 2.13 9.50
C ARG A 172 -1.51 2.44 9.16
N GLU A 173 -2.10 3.44 9.79
CA GLU A 173 -3.46 3.86 9.49
C GLU A 173 -3.56 4.40 8.05
N SER A 174 -2.63 5.26 7.64
CA SER A 174 -2.54 5.72 6.25
C SER A 174 -2.37 4.54 5.27
N PHE A 175 -1.48 3.60 5.57
CA PHE A 175 -1.31 2.39 4.75
C PHE A 175 -2.63 1.63 4.61
N ASN A 176 -3.29 1.33 5.72
CA ASN A 176 -4.55 0.60 5.73
C ASN A 176 -5.66 1.33 4.96
N ARG A 177 -5.72 2.67 5.03
CA ARG A 177 -6.67 3.50 4.27
C ARG A 177 -6.53 3.27 2.76
N PHE A 178 -5.31 3.23 2.23
CA PHE A 178 -5.08 2.96 0.81
C PHE A 178 -5.38 1.51 0.42
N VAL A 179 -5.07 0.54 1.29
CA VAL A 179 -5.46 -0.87 1.07
C VAL A 179 -6.98 -1.01 1.05
N THR A 180 -7.68 -0.39 2.01
CA THR A 180 -9.14 -0.38 2.08
C THR A 180 -9.76 0.27 0.84
N ARG A 181 -9.23 1.41 0.38
CA ARG A 181 -9.66 2.03 -0.87
C ARG A 181 -9.58 1.08 -2.07
N SER A 182 -8.48 0.35 -2.20
CA SER A 182 -8.31 -0.63 -3.28
C SER A 182 -9.31 -1.79 -3.17
N LYS A 183 -9.57 -2.26 -1.94
CA LYS A 183 -10.59 -3.29 -1.69
C LYS A 183 -11.98 -2.80 -2.06
N ILE A 184 -12.37 -1.59 -1.65
CA ILE A 184 -13.67 -0.98 -2.00
C ILE A 184 -13.87 -0.97 -3.51
N ILE A 185 -12.89 -0.49 -4.29
CA ILE A 185 -12.99 -0.44 -5.75
C ILE A 185 -13.16 -1.86 -6.34
N SER A 186 -12.45 -2.85 -5.81
CA SER A 186 -12.58 -4.24 -6.25
C SER A 186 -13.96 -4.82 -5.93
N GLU A 187 -14.55 -4.47 -4.78
CA GLU A 187 -15.88 -4.92 -4.41
C GLU A 187 -16.97 -4.24 -5.25
N ILE A 188 -16.82 -2.97 -5.59
CA ILE A 188 -17.73 -2.28 -6.52
C ILE A 188 -17.75 -2.99 -7.87
N ARG A 189 -16.57 -3.35 -8.42
CA ARG A 189 -16.50 -4.14 -9.65
C ARG A 189 -17.21 -5.46 -9.52
N ARG A 190 -16.93 -6.22 -8.46
CA ARG A 190 -17.54 -7.52 -8.22
C ARG A 190 -19.06 -7.45 -8.13
N TYR A 191 -19.58 -6.40 -7.47
CA TYR A 191 -21.01 -6.18 -7.38
C TYR A 191 -21.64 -5.90 -8.74
N LEU A 192 -21.08 -4.97 -9.52
CA LEU A 192 -21.59 -4.60 -10.83
C LEU A 192 -21.48 -5.75 -11.84
N ASP A 193 -20.37 -6.48 -11.86
CA ASP A 193 -20.19 -7.66 -12.69
C ASP A 193 -21.26 -8.74 -12.35
N GLY A 194 -21.53 -8.92 -11.04
CA GLY A 194 -22.58 -9.80 -10.55
C GLY A 194 -23.99 -9.38 -10.95
N GLN A 195 -24.21 -8.09 -11.21
CA GLN A 195 -25.47 -7.55 -11.74
C GLN A 195 -25.53 -7.56 -13.28
N GLY A 196 -24.51 -8.11 -13.94
CA GLY A 196 -24.43 -8.22 -15.39
C GLY A 196 -24.03 -6.96 -16.13
N PHE A 197 -23.37 -6.01 -15.44
CA PHE A 197 -22.74 -4.87 -16.07
C PHE A 197 -21.39 -5.25 -16.66
N LEU A 198 -21.02 -4.60 -17.76
CA LEU A 198 -19.70 -4.73 -18.39
C LEU A 198 -18.84 -3.51 -18.04
N GLU A 199 -17.65 -3.74 -17.48
CA GLU A 199 -16.65 -2.68 -17.36
C GLU A 199 -16.08 -2.38 -18.73
N VAL A 200 -16.03 -1.10 -19.08
CA VAL A 200 -15.48 -0.66 -20.34
C VAL A 200 -14.45 0.44 -20.13
N GLU A 201 -13.57 0.62 -21.11
CA GLU A 201 -12.62 1.73 -21.16
C GLU A 201 -12.94 2.58 -22.39
N THR A 202 -13.12 3.88 -22.17
CA THR A 202 -13.37 4.85 -23.23
C THR A 202 -12.20 5.85 -23.35
N PRO A 203 -12.06 6.56 -24.48
CA PRO A 203 -10.94 7.47 -24.66
C PRO A 203 -10.81 8.54 -23.58
N VAL A 204 -9.58 8.83 -23.17
CA VAL A 204 -9.24 9.96 -22.29
C VAL A 204 -9.08 11.25 -23.08
N LEU A 205 -8.56 11.15 -24.32
CA LEU A 205 -8.41 12.30 -25.23
C LEU A 205 -9.65 12.47 -26.07
N HIS A 206 -10.24 13.65 -26.02
CA HIS A 206 -11.43 14.03 -26.76
C HIS A 206 -11.14 15.22 -27.68
N ASN A 207 -11.88 15.35 -28.77
CA ASN A 207 -11.84 16.54 -29.63
C ASN A 207 -12.53 17.73 -28.96
N GLU A 208 -13.57 17.44 -28.17
CA GLU A 208 -14.36 18.44 -27.46
C GLU A 208 -14.73 17.94 -26.07
N ALA A 209 -14.77 18.87 -25.11
CA ALA A 209 -15.25 18.56 -23.76
C ALA A 209 -16.78 18.37 -23.77
N GLY A 210 -17.27 17.37 -23.03
CA GLY A 210 -18.70 17.10 -22.92
C GLY A 210 -19.03 16.13 -21.79
N GLY A 211 -20.33 16.00 -21.49
CA GLY A 211 -20.86 15.13 -20.42
C GLY A 211 -20.86 15.77 -19.03
N ALA A 212 -20.27 16.96 -18.86
CA ALA A 212 -20.29 17.71 -17.61
C ALA A 212 -20.07 19.21 -17.89
N SER A 213 -20.27 20.03 -16.86
CA SER A 213 -19.96 21.47 -16.91
C SER A 213 -18.68 21.70 -16.09
N ALA A 214 -17.52 21.62 -16.76
CA ALA A 214 -16.21 21.84 -16.15
C ALA A 214 -15.21 22.37 -17.18
N ARG A 215 -14.15 23.04 -16.70
CA ARG A 215 -13.07 23.51 -17.57
C ARG A 215 -12.11 22.34 -17.88
N PRO A 216 -11.87 22.03 -19.18
CA PRO A 216 -10.96 20.95 -19.54
C PRO A 216 -9.49 21.37 -19.46
N PHE A 217 -8.58 20.39 -19.35
CA PHE A 217 -7.18 20.55 -19.73
C PHE A 217 -7.05 20.39 -21.25
N ILE A 218 -6.28 21.25 -21.87
CA ILE A 218 -6.02 21.25 -23.30
C ILE A 218 -4.64 20.67 -23.56
N THR A 219 -4.50 19.82 -24.57
CA THR A 219 -3.23 19.26 -25.05
C THR A 219 -3.17 19.32 -26.57
N HIS A 220 -1.98 19.12 -27.15
CA HIS A 220 -1.78 19.17 -28.61
C HIS A 220 -1.35 17.80 -29.14
N HIS A 221 -2.04 17.30 -30.18
CA HIS A 221 -1.68 16.08 -30.89
C HIS A 221 -0.72 16.42 -32.03
N ASN A 222 0.59 16.23 -31.79
CA ASN A 222 1.65 16.66 -32.70
C ASN A 222 1.51 16.12 -34.13
N ALA A 223 1.22 14.83 -34.29
CA ALA A 223 1.16 14.20 -35.61
C ALA A 223 -0.01 14.69 -36.47
N GLN A 224 -1.13 15.06 -35.86
CA GLN A 224 -2.31 15.56 -36.55
C GLN A 224 -2.39 17.08 -36.53
N ASN A 225 -1.55 17.74 -35.74
CA ASN A 225 -1.55 19.21 -35.57
C ASN A 225 -2.92 19.76 -35.16
N ILE A 226 -3.57 19.10 -34.17
CA ILE A 226 -4.86 19.50 -33.61
C ILE A 226 -4.79 19.61 -32.10
N ASP A 227 -5.57 20.50 -31.52
CA ASP A 227 -5.78 20.57 -30.09
C ASP A 227 -6.83 19.53 -29.67
N MET A 228 -6.58 18.90 -28.55
CA MET A 228 -7.45 17.94 -27.91
C MET A 228 -7.64 18.32 -26.44
N VAL A 229 -8.62 17.74 -25.80
CA VAL A 229 -8.90 17.93 -24.38
C VAL A 229 -8.85 16.62 -23.62
N LEU A 230 -8.43 16.68 -22.35
CA LEU A 230 -8.62 15.57 -21.43
C LEU A 230 -10.09 15.52 -20.99
N ARG A 231 -10.68 14.33 -20.95
CA ARG A 231 -12.09 14.12 -20.60
C ARG A 231 -12.45 14.69 -19.23
N ILE A 232 -13.60 15.34 -19.17
CA ILE A 232 -14.21 15.87 -17.94
C ILE A 232 -15.33 14.96 -17.40
N ALA A 233 -15.74 13.95 -18.16
CA ALA A 233 -16.72 12.91 -17.86
C ALA A 233 -16.57 11.75 -18.85
N THR A 234 -17.16 10.59 -18.55
CA THR A 234 -17.22 9.42 -19.46
C THR A 234 -18.58 9.29 -20.14
N GLU A 235 -19.55 10.09 -19.75
CA GLU A 235 -20.97 10.04 -20.11
C GLU A 235 -21.24 9.78 -21.60
N LEU A 236 -20.71 10.62 -22.48
CA LEU A 236 -21.07 10.56 -23.90
C LEU A 236 -20.65 9.26 -24.59
N HIS A 237 -19.49 8.72 -24.19
CA HIS A 237 -19.02 7.46 -24.74
C HIS A 237 -19.84 6.28 -24.20
N LEU A 238 -20.19 6.27 -22.93
CA LEU A 238 -21.01 5.21 -22.33
C LEU A 238 -22.42 5.20 -22.95
N LYS A 239 -23.02 6.36 -23.17
CA LYS A 239 -24.30 6.48 -23.90
C LYS A 239 -24.23 5.93 -25.33
N ARG A 240 -23.11 6.16 -26.04
CA ARG A 240 -22.90 5.58 -27.38
C ARG A 240 -22.81 4.06 -27.35
N LEU A 241 -22.23 3.46 -26.27
CA LEU A 241 -22.21 2.03 -26.10
C LEU A 241 -23.61 1.46 -25.85
N ILE A 242 -24.47 2.16 -25.09
CA ILE A 242 -25.90 1.80 -24.95
C ILE A 242 -26.60 1.82 -26.33
N VAL A 243 -26.39 2.87 -27.15
CA VAL A 243 -26.92 2.93 -28.52
C VAL A 243 -26.39 1.78 -29.36
N GLY A 244 -25.16 1.35 -29.14
CA GLY A 244 -24.54 0.20 -29.79
C GLY A 244 -25.06 -1.16 -29.34
N GLY A 245 -25.98 -1.22 -28.36
CA GLY A 245 -26.61 -2.44 -27.88
C GLY A 245 -25.98 -3.04 -26.61
N MET A 246 -25.05 -2.35 -25.97
CA MET A 246 -24.52 -2.74 -24.64
C MET A 246 -25.48 -2.24 -23.57
N GLU A 247 -26.40 -3.08 -23.11
CA GLU A 247 -27.52 -2.68 -22.25
C GLU A 247 -27.11 -2.27 -20.83
N ARG A 248 -25.96 -2.72 -20.33
CA ARG A 248 -25.44 -2.42 -18.99
C ARG A 248 -23.94 -2.23 -19.07
N VAL A 249 -23.47 -0.99 -18.84
CA VAL A 249 -22.05 -0.65 -18.89
C VAL A 249 -21.66 0.25 -17.73
N TYR A 250 -20.42 0.15 -17.29
CA TYR A 250 -19.81 1.10 -16.36
C TYR A 250 -18.35 1.34 -16.70
N GLU A 251 -17.83 2.46 -16.26
CA GLU A 251 -16.41 2.78 -16.31
C GLU A 251 -15.96 3.36 -14.99
N ILE A 252 -14.87 2.83 -14.43
CA ILE A 252 -14.15 3.42 -13.31
C ILE A 252 -12.86 4.02 -13.86
N GLY A 253 -12.81 5.35 -13.97
CA GLY A 253 -11.71 6.01 -14.65
C GLY A 253 -11.31 7.35 -14.06
N ARG A 254 -10.16 7.86 -14.53
CA ARG A 254 -9.69 9.20 -14.21
C ARG A 254 -10.45 10.24 -15.03
N ILE A 255 -10.89 11.26 -14.31
CA ILE A 255 -11.54 12.46 -14.84
C ILE A 255 -10.65 13.65 -14.54
N PHE A 256 -10.62 14.63 -15.43
CA PHE A 256 -9.73 15.78 -15.39
C PHE A 256 -10.52 17.07 -15.48
N ARG A 257 -10.43 17.94 -14.47
CA ARG A 257 -11.08 19.25 -14.43
C ARG A 257 -10.08 20.31 -14.03
N ASN A 258 -9.81 21.24 -14.94
CA ASN A 258 -8.84 22.33 -14.76
C ASN A 258 -9.47 23.47 -13.94
N GLU A 259 -9.72 23.18 -12.67
CA GLU A 259 -10.39 24.06 -11.72
C GLU A 259 -9.54 24.23 -10.44
N GLY A 260 -10.05 24.98 -9.48
CA GLY A 260 -9.36 25.19 -8.21
C GLY A 260 -9.17 23.91 -7.40
N MET A 261 -8.15 23.88 -6.56
CA MET A 261 -7.85 22.78 -5.64
C MET A 261 -8.17 23.18 -4.20
N ASP A 262 -8.76 22.27 -3.44
CA ASP A 262 -8.96 22.36 -2.00
C ASP A 262 -8.86 20.96 -1.34
N ALA A 263 -9.28 20.85 -0.07
CA ALA A 263 -9.23 19.59 0.66
C ALA A 263 -10.09 18.46 0.05
N THR A 264 -11.10 18.80 -0.75
CA THR A 264 -12.07 17.88 -1.33
C THR A 264 -12.07 17.86 -2.86
N HIS A 265 -11.37 18.79 -3.50
CA HIS A 265 -11.30 18.92 -4.94
C HIS A 265 -9.87 18.81 -5.47
N ASN A 266 -9.63 17.86 -6.36
CA ASN A 266 -8.40 17.71 -7.11
C ASN A 266 -8.65 17.90 -8.60
N PRO A 267 -7.67 18.40 -9.38
CA PRO A 267 -7.82 18.56 -10.83
C PRO A 267 -7.94 17.22 -11.57
N GLU A 268 -7.48 16.12 -10.95
CA GLU A 268 -7.73 14.76 -11.43
C GLU A 268 -8.29 13.90 -10.29
N PHE A 269 -9.31 13.12 -10.57
CA PHE A 269 -9.94 12.24 -9.59
C PHE A 269 -10.52 10.99 -10.27
N THR A 270 -10.75 9.95 -9.47
CA THR A 270 -11.42 8.74 -9.95
C THR A 270 -12.92 8.90 -9.80
N SER A 271 -13.66 8.66 -10.89
CA SER A 271 -15.10 8.60 -10.90
C SER A 271 -15.57 7.25 -11.40
N ILE A 272 -16.79 6.88 -11.05
CA ILE A 272 -17.54 5.79 -11.66
C ILE A 272 -18.79 6.37 -12.30
N GLU A 273 -19.04 5.97 -13.53
CA GLU A 273 -20.31 6.22 -14.20
C GLU A 273 -20.91 4.89 -14.64
N VAL A 274 -22.23 4.76 -14.46
CA VAL A 274 -22.98 3.53 -14.75
C VAL A 274 -24.17 3.87 -15.61
N TYR A 275 -24.41 3.10 -16.67
CA TYR A 275 -25.51 3.30 -17.60
C TYR A 275 -26.23 1.97 -17.85
N GLN A 276 -27.57 2.01 -17.79
CA GLN A 276 -28.42 0.84 -17.98
C GLN A 276 -29.60 1.20 -18.91
N ALA A 277 -29.81 0.37 -19.93
CA ALA A 277 -31.01 0.42 -20.77
C ALA A 277 -32.21 -0.14 -20.04
N TYR A 278 -33.41 0.29 -20.44
CA TYR A 278 -34.70 -0.18 -19.89
C TYR A 278 -34.84 0.03 -18.37
N ALA A 279 -34.18 1.01 -17.81
CA ALA A 279 -34.19 1.35 -16.40
C ALA A 279 -34.62 2.82 -16.21
N ASP A 280 -35.23 3.11 -15.08
CA ASP A 280 -35.53 4.48 -14.66
C ASP A 280 -34.65 4.93 -13.47
N TYR A 281 -34.99 6.10 -12.91
CA TYR A 281 -34.20 6.65 -11.80
C TYR A 281 -34.33 5.81 -10.51
N GLN A 282 -35.43 5.09 -10.30
CA GLN A 282 -35.60 4.21 -9.13
C GLN A 282 -34.62 3.03 -9.21
N ASP A 283 -34.51 2.38 -10.38
CA ASP A 283 -33.54 1.31 -10.59
C ASP A 283 -32.09 1.75 -10.29
N ILE A 284 -31.74 2.98 -10.68
CA ILE A 284 -30.40 3.53 -10.43
C ILE A 284 -30.19 3.92 -8.96
N MET A 285 -31.25 4.35 -8.26
CA MET A 285 -31.21 4.57 -6.81
C MET A 285 -30.94 3.25 -6.08
N ASP A 286 -31.67 2.18 -6.39
CA ASP A 286 -31.52 0.86 -5.80
C ASP A 286 -30.11 0.28 -6.10
N LEU A 287 -29.63 0.45 -7.34
CA LEU A 287 -28.28 0.04 -7.73
C LEU A 287 -27.22 0.78 -6.92
N THR A 288 -27.36 2.10 -6.74
CA THR A 288 -26.42 2.95 -6.00
C THR A 288 -26.38 2.55 -4.53
N GLU A 289 -27.54 2.34 -3.92
CA GLU A 289 -27.66 1.85 -2.55
C GLU A 289 -26.99 0.48 -2.39
N GLY A 290 -27.28 -0.45 -3.30
CA GLY A 290 -26.68 -1.79 -3.32
C GLY A 290 -25.16 -1.78 -3.45
N ILE A 291 -24.59 -0.89 -4.27
CA ILE A 291 -23.12 -0.68 -4.37
C ILE A 291 -22.54 -0.29 -3.01
N ILE A 292 -23.15 0.69 -2.34
CA ILE A 292 -22.67 1.22 -1.04
C ILE A 292 -22.79 0.14 0.04
N GLN A 293 -23.94 -0.53 0.14
CA GLN A 293 -24.18 -1.61 1.11
C GLN A 293 -23.21 -2.78 0.91
N HIS A 294 -23.01 -3.22 -0.34
CA HIS A 294 -22.08 -4.30 -0.66
C HIS A 294 -20.64 -3.95 -0.26
N ALA A 295 -20.17 -2.76 -0.63
CA ALA A 295 -18.83 -2.29 -0.29
C ALA A 295 -18.64 -2.15 1.23
N ALA A 296 -19.63 -1.60 1.95
CA ALA A 296 -19.58 -1.45 3.40
C ALA A 296 -19.54 -2.82 4.09
N LYS A 297 -20.39 -3.76 3.69
CA LYS A 297 -20.40 -5.12 4.23
C LYS A 297 -19.08 -5.85 4.02
N ALA A 298 -18.47 -5.72 2.85
CA ALA A 298 -17.20 -6.36 2.52
C ALA A 298 -16.01 -5.82 3.35
N ILE A 299 -16.10 -4.58 3.83
CA ILE A 299 -15.03 -3.94 4.62
C ILE A 299 -15.29 -4.05 6.14
N HIS A 300 -16.53 -3.88 6.57
CA HIS A 300 -16.90 -3.77 7.98
C HIS A 300 -17.72 -4.97 8.50
N GLY A 301 -18.08 -5.92 7.64
CA GLY A 301 -19.00 -7.01 7.98
C GLY A 301 -20.46 -6.51 8.09
N ASP A 302 -21.25 -7.18 8.89
CA ASP A 302 -22.68 -6.86 9.08
C ASP A 302 -22.92 -5.76 10.17
N GLY A 303 -21.84 -5.24 10.77
CA GLY A 303 -21.94 -4.21 11.80
C GLY A 303 -22.06 -2.79 11.26
N PRO A 304 -22.37 -1.82 12.13
CA PRO A 304 -22.39 -0.42 11.75
C PRO A 304 -20.99 0.11 11.40
N VAL A 305 -20.92 1.09 10.51
CA VAL A 305 -19.68 1.78 10.18
C VAL A 305 -19.48 2.92 11.18
N ASN A 306 -18.36 2.93 11.88
CA ASN A 306 -17.99 4.06 12.73
C ASN A 306 -17.29 5.14 11.89
N TYR A 307 -17.91 6.30 11.78
CA TYR A 307 -17.35 7.47 11.12
C TYR A 307 -17.21 8.62 12.12
N GLN A 308 -15.98 8.96 12.47
CA GLN A 308 -15.65 10.03 13.42
C GLN A 308 -16.39 9.94 14.76
N GLY A 309 -16.55 8.73 15.29
CA GLY A 309 -17.26 8.47 16.54
C GLY A 309 -18.78 8.33 16.40
N THR A 310 -19.32 8.50 15.21
CA THR A 310 -20.76 8.30 14.93
C THR A 310 -20.95 6.94 14.26
N GLU A 311 -21.83 6.12 14.83
CA GLU A 311 -22.25 4.87 14.19
C GLU A 311 -23.25 5.14 13.06
N ILE A 312 -22.91 4.69 11.86
CA ILE A 312 -23.76 4.79 10.68
C ILE A 312 -24.18 3.37 10.29
N LYS A 313 -25.49 3.15 10.27
CA LYS A 313 -26.09 1.91 9.84
C LYS A 313 -26.33 1.97 8.33
N ILE A 314 -25.47 1.36 7.56
CA ILE A 314 -25.55 1.37 6.07
C ILE A 314 -26.50 0.29 5.56
N ASN A 315 -26.79 -0.71 6.38
CA ASN A 315 -27.58 -1.89 6.00
C ASN A 315 -29.08 -1.81 6.43
N GLU A 316 -29.54 -0.65 6.90
CA GLU A 316 -30.96 -0.42 7.32
C GLU A 316 -31.67 0.57 6.40
#